data_b73e66ec5781b41aad0456e5a7d38546
#
_entry.id   b73e66ec5781b41aad0456e5a7d38546
#
_cell.length_a   1.000
_cell.length_b   1.000
_cell.length_c   1.000
_cell.angle_alpha   90.00
_cell.angle_beta   90.00
_cell.angle_gamma   90.00
#
_symmetry.space_group_name_H-M   'P 1'
#
loop_
_entity.id
_entity.type
_entity.pdbx_description
1 polymer ?
#
loop_
_entity_poly.entity_id
_entity_poly.type
_entity_poly.pdbx_seq_one_letter_code
_entity_poly.pdbx_strand_id
1 'polypeptide(L)'
;TADTIGKFTPKKVPCDVLNQGEVGYLVASVKELKSVPVGDTLVAAKFPETKELDGFEEVKPQVFASFFPIESNDYQAFREALQKLNLNDASLVFEPENSEILGSGFRCGFLGTLHMEVVKERLEREYGLDLITTAPSVAYEVLKTNGEELSISSPAELPTPNEIEEIREPIIKSTVLCPNKYVGDVIELAMSKRGVQKDLQYLGGQVSIIFEMPLSEIVMDFFDILKSKSQGYASVDFVFDRFQKADLVKVDVAINGLVVDSLSAIMHKSEAQRKGRDIAQRLRNVIPRQMFEIPIQIMLGSKIIARESVKAFRKNVTAKLYGGDVTRKKKLLEKQKAGKK
;
A
#
# COMPACT_ATOMS: atom_id res chain seq x y z
N THR A 1 35.21 -1.66 16.23
CA THR A 1 36.58 -1.39 15.71
C THR A 1 36.52 -1.59 14.21
N ALA A 2 37.10 -0.64 13.43
CA ALA A 2 37.26 -0.80 12.00
C ALA A 2 38.41 -1.78 11.74
N ASP A 3 38.17 -2.80 10.91
CA ASP A 3 39.16 -3.80 10.55
C ASP A 3 39.92 -3.40 9.29
N THR A 4 39.22 -2.82 8.31
CA THR A 4 39.79 -2.38 7.04
C THR A 4 39.04 -1.19 6.51
N ILE A 5 39.74 -0.23 5.90
CA ILE A 5 39.18 0.87 5.11
C ILE A 5 39.73 0.83 3.69
N GLY A 6 39.02 1.37 2.73
CA GLY A 6 39.48 1.40 1.35
C GLY A 6 38.60 2.21 0.44
N LYS A 7 38.94 2.24 -0.84
CA LYS A 7 38.25 2.97 -1.91
C LYS A 7 37.79 2.01 -3.01
N PHE A 8 36.80 2.45 -3.79
CA PHE A 8 36.37 1.76 -5.01
C PHE A 8 36.98 2.45 -6.24
N THR A 9 37.85 1.71 -7.01
CA THR A 9 38.58 2.25 -8.19
C THR A 9 38.65 1.30 -9.39
N PRO A 10 37.61 0.83 -10.00
CA PRO A 10 36.26 0.40 -9.60
C PRO A 10 36.24 -0.81 -8.64
N LYS A 11 37.35 -1.52 -8.48
CA LYS A 11 37.50 -2.64 -7.52
C LYS A 11 37.80 -2.10 -6.12
N LYS A 12 37.50 -2.90 -5.11
CA LYS A 12 37.87 -2.62 -3.72
C LYS A 12 39.39 -2.58 -3.60
N VAL A 13 39.95 -1.44 -3.22
CA VAL A 13 41.39 -1.27 -2.94
C VAL A 13 41.53 -0.79 -1.51
N PRO A 14 42.19 -1.54 -0.61
CA PRO A 14 42.47 -1.12 0.74
C PRO A 14 43.34 0.16 0.75
N CYS A 15 43.11 1.04 1.72
CA CYS A 15 43.95 2.21 1.99
C CYS A 15 44.05 2.45 3.49
N ASP A 16 45.11 3.13 3.90
CA ASP A 16 45.34 3.42 5.32
C ASP A 16 44.59 4.66 5.81
N VAL A 17 44.23 5.56 4.89
CA VAL A 17 43.59 6.83 5.20
C VAL A 17 42.54 7.18 4.15
N LEU A 18 41.40 7.68 4.62
CA LEU A 18 40.41 8.40 3.83
C LEU A 18 40.50 9.88 4.20
N ASN A 19 40.79 10.72 3.21
CA ASN A 19 40.91 12.17 3.40
C ASN A 19 39.55 12.86 3.30
N GLN A 20 39.50 14.11 3.72
CA GLN A 20 38.31 14.95 3.60
C GLN A 20 37.82 15.02 2.14
N GLY A 21 36.52 14.80 1.93
CA GLY A 21 35.90 14.78 0.60
C GLY A 21 36.06 13.46 -0.17
N GLU A 22 36.73 12.46 0.40
CA GLU A 22 36.87 11.14 -0.23
C GLU A 22 35.74 10.19 0.20
N VAL A 23 35.31 9.35 -0.75
CA VAL A 23 34.34 8.29 -0.53
C VAL A 23 35.03 6.94 -0.53
N GLY A 24 34.70 6.11 0.44
CA GLY A 24 35.32 4.79 0.57
C GLY A 24 34.39 3.77 1.21
N TYR A 25 34.95 2.64 1.57
CA TYR A 25 34.26 1.60 2.35
C TYR A 25 35.00 1.35 3.67
N LEU A 26 34.22 0.92 4.65
CA LEU A 26 34.73 0.49 5.94
C LEU A 26 34.21 -0.92 6.23
N VAL A 27 35.11 -1.78 6.69
CA VAL A 27 34.77 -3.12 7.19
C VAL A 27 34.97 -3.11 8.70
N ALA A 28 33.92 -3.48 9.42
CA ALA A 28 33.93 -3.59 10.87
C ALA A 28 33.12 -4.81 11.30
N SER A 29 33.48 -5.39 12.43
CA SER A 29 32.79 -6.56 12.99
C SER A 29 31.46 -6.18 13.62
N VAL A 30 30.55 -5.60 12.82
CA VAL A 30 29.19 -5.21 13.25
C VAL A 30 28.32 -6.46 13.28
N LYS A 31 27.79 -6.82 14.45
CA LYS A 31 26.92 -8.00 14.61
C LYS A 31 25.43 -7.68 14.34
N GLU A 32 25.01 -6.44 14.62
CA GLU A 32 23.64 -5.99 14.46
C GLU A 32 23.61 -4.73 13.58
N LEU A 33 23.01 -4.84 12.40
CA LEU A 33 22.91 -3.73 11.45
C LEU A 33 22.05 -2.57 11.96
N LYS A 34 21.05 -2.87 12.77
CA LYS A 34 20.20 -1.84 13.41
C LYS A 34 20.98 -0.86 14.29
N SER A 35 22.18 -1.26 14.72
CA SER A 35 23.06 -0.41 15.55
C SER A 35 23.90 0.59 14.74
N VAL A 36 23.84 0.53 13.40
CA VAL A 36 24.58 1.43 12.50
C VAL A 36 23.64 1.90 11.38
N PRO A 37 22.73 2.83 11.68
CA PRO A 37 21.82 3.37 10.69
C PRO A 37 22.57 4.14 9.59
N VAL A 38 21.95 4.26 8.42
CA VAL A 38 22.46 5.11 7.34
C VAL A 38 22.42 6.57 7.80
N GLY A 39 23.53 7.29 7.65
CA GLY A 39 23.66 8.66 8.11
C GLY A 39 24.41 8.81 9.44
N ASP A 40 24.75 7.71 10.09
CA ASP A 40 25.52 7.73 11.33
C ASP A 40 26.93 8.30 11.13
N THR A 41 27.47 8.91 12.18
CA THR A 41 28.78 9.55 12.16
C THR A 41 29.83 8.67 12.84
N LEU A 42 30.88 8.33 12.12
CA LEU A 42 32.00 7.59 12.67
C LEU A 42 32.97 8.54 13.38
N VAL A 43 33.20 8.28 14.65
CA VAL A 43 34.12 9.08 15.49
C VAL A 43 35.29 8.24 16.00
N ALA A 44 36.40 8.87 16.22
CA ALA A 44 37.53 8.19 16.84
C ALA A 44 37.19 7.82 18.30
N ALA A 45 37.54 6.59 18.72
CA ALA A 45 37.25 6.10 20.07
C ALA A 45 37.83 6.98 21.20
N LYS A 46 38.82 7.81 20.87
CA LYS A 46 39.40 8.80 21.79
C LYS A 46 38.55 10.03 22.03
N PHE A 47 37.55 10.27 21.14
CA PHE A 47 36.67 11.44 21.16
C PHE A 47 35.20 11.03 21.03
N PRO A 48 34.69 10.25 21.99
CA PRO A 48 33.30 9.72 21.89
C PRO A 48 32.22 10.81 22.00
N GLU A 49 32.58 12.00 22.50
CA GLU A 49 31.67 13.15 22.67
C GLU A 49 31.55 14.02 21.40
N THR A 50 32.15 13.60 20.28
CA THR A 50 32.03 14.33 19.02
C THR A 50 30.57 14.30 18.57
N LYS A 51 30.00 15.48 18.29
CA LYS A 51 28.61 15.59 17.82
C LYS A 51 28.48 14.97 16.45
N GLU A 52 27.32 14.38 16.23
CA GLU A 52 26.90 13.90 14.90
C GLU A 52 26.93 15.06 13.88
N LEU A 53 27.24 14.73 12.64
CA LEU A 53 27.21 15.71 11.55
C LEU A 53 25.76 15.97 11.16
N ASP A 54 25.38 17.23 11.08
CA ASP A 54 24.05 17.67 10.65
C ASP A 54 23.83 17.35 9.16
N GLY A 55 22.55 17.17 8.77
CA GLY A 55 22.14 17.10 7.38
C GLY A 55 21.69 15.72 6.92
N PHE A 56 21.69 14.70 7.77
CA PHE A 56 21.07 13.42 7.49
C PHE A 56 19.70 13.35 8.16
N GLU A 57 18.64 13.28 7.34
CA GLU A 57 17.28 13.06 7.82
C GLU A 57 16.91 11.59 7.65
N GLU A 58 16.31 10.99 8.67
CA GLU A 58 15.77 9.65 8.59
C GLU A 58 14.58 9.62 7.61
N VAL A 59 14.72 8.84 6.57
CA VAL A 59 13.67 8.72 5.56
C VAL A 59 12.58 7.79 6.06
N LYS A 60 11.42 8.36 6.39
CA LYS A 60 10.26 7.60 6.87
C LYS A 60 9.48 6.99 5.71
N PRO A 61 9.00 5.75 5.83
CA PRO A 61 8.15 5.14 4.84
C PRO A 61 6.82 5.91 4.71
N GLN A 62 6.35 6.06 3.48
CA GLN A 62 5.11 6.80 3.16
C GLN A 62 3.99 5.88 2.70
N VAL A 63 4.34 4.73 2.15
CA VAL A 63 3.41 3.73 1.60
C VAL A 63 3.61 2.42 2.34
N PHE A 64 2.50 1.80 2.72
CA PHE A 64 2.49 0.54 3.45
C PHE A 64 1.66 -0.50 2.69
N ALA A 65 2.15 -1.72 2.62
CA ALA A 65 1.41 -2.86 2.12
C ALA A 65 1.80 -4.12 2.88
N SER A 66 0.86 -5.05 3.00
CA SER A 66 1.12 -6.34 3.64
C SER A 66 1.39 -7.40 2.58
N PHE A 67 2.43 -8.16 2.80
CA PHE A 67 2.85 -9.26 1.93
C PHE A 67 2.68 -10.58 2.67
N PHE A 68 2.01 -11.53 2.01
CA PHE A 68 1.73 -12.86 2.56
C PHE A 68 2.25 -13.92 1.58
N PRO A 69 3.00 -14.92 2.03
CA PRO A 69 3.38 -16.03 1.17
C PRO A 69 2.14 -16.87 0.83
N ILE A 70 2.04 -17.35 -0.41
CA ILE A 70 0.95 -18.24 -0.83
C ILE A 70 0.99 -19.55 -0.04
N GLU A 71 2.19 -20.11 0.11
CA GLU A 71 2.42 -21.31 0.92
C GLU A 71 2.85 -20.93 2.33
N SER A 72 2.11 -21.38 3.35
CA SER A 72 2.41 -21.05 4.76
C SER A 72 3.81 -21.53 5.20
N ASN A 73 4.36 -22.56 4.55
CA ASN A 73 5.69 -23.07 4.82
C ASN A 73 6.82 -22.09 4.44
N ASP A 74 6.53 -21.15 3.54
CA ASP A 74 7.52 -20.18 3.05
C ASP A 74 7.72 -18.98 3.98
N TYR A 75 6.94 -18.88 5.08
CA TYR A 75 7.04 -17.77 6.02
C TYR A 75 8.45 -17.53 6.55
N GLN A 76 9.18 -18.58 6.90
CA GLN A 76 10.53 -18.46 7.43
C GLN A 76 11.53 -18.02 6.32
N ALA A 77 11.39 -18.58 5.13
CA ALA A 77 12.20 -18.17 3.96
C ALA A 77 11.92 -16.71 3.58
N PHE A 78 10.66 -16.30 3.66
CA PHE A 78 10.25 -14.93 3.41
C PHE A 78 10.85 -13.95 4.44
N ARG A 79 10.82 -14.29 5.73
CA ARG A 79 11.46 -13.50 6.78
C ARG A 79 12.97 -13.31 6.52
N GLU A 80 13.66 -14.36 6.16
CA GLU A 80 15.08 -14.31 5.85
C GLU A 80 15.38 -13.47 4.60
N ALA A 81 14.52 -13.57 3.58
CA ALA A 81 14.63 -12.77 2.36
C ALA A 81 14.47 -11.27 2.67
N LEU A 82 13.46 -10.89 3.46
CA LEU A 82 13.27 -9.50 3.90
C LEU A 82 14.47 -8.99 4.71
N GLN A 83 15.02 -9.79 5.62
CA GLN A 83 16.21 -9.42 6.37
C GLN A 83 17.41 -9.19 5.45
N LYS A 84 17.62 -10.04 4.45
CA LYS A 84 18.69 -9.88 3.46
C LYS A 84 18.50 -8.67 2.56
N LEU A 85 17.27 -8.37 2.15
CA LEU A 85 16.95 -7.15 1.38
C LEU A 85 17.23 -5.90 2.20
N ASN A 86 16.82 -5.89 3.47
CA ASN A 86 17.03 -4.76 4.37
C ASN A 86 18.51 -4.42 4.60
N LEU A 87 19.43 -5.38 4.42
CA LEU A 87 20.86 -5.11 4.44
C LEU A 87 21.33 -4.14 3.36
N ASN A 88 20.66 -4.15 2.21
CA ASN A 88 20.99 -3.31 1.06
C ASN A 88 20.05 -2.12 0.91
N ASP A 89 18.92 -2.16 1.58
CA ASP A 89 17.85 -1.17 1.51
C ASP A 89 17.38 -0.78 2.91
N ALA A 90 18.05 0.20 3.49
CA ALA A 90 17.76 0.69 4.84
C ALA A 90 16.39 1.39 4.94
N SER A 91 15.76 1.75 3.81
CA SER A 91 14.45 2.39 3.77
C SER A 91 13.29 1.39 3.86
N LEU A 92 13.56 0.10 3.66
CA LEU A 92 12.57 -0.97 3.82
C LEU A 92 12.34 -1.24 5.31
N VAL A 93 11.16 -0.96 5.79
CA VAL A 93 10.72 -1.31 7.15
C VAL A 93 9.74 -2.47 7.06
N PHE A 94 9.83 -3.45 7.96
CA PHE A 94 8.87 -4.55 7.97
C PHE A 94 8.61 -5.05 9.40
N GLU A 95 7.36 -5.43 9.63
CA GLU A 95 6.85 -5.96 10.90
C GLU A 95 6.02 -7.21 10.64
N PRO A 96 6.03 -8.21 11.55
CA PRO A 96 5.15 -9.37 11.44
C PRO A 96 3.67 -8.93 11.45
N GLU A 97 2.86 -9.50 10.57
CA GLU A 97 1.42 -9.30 10.52
C GLU A 97 0.71 -10.65 10.36
N ASN A 98 -0.45 -10.78 10.99
CA ASN A 98 -1.29 -11.95 10.87
C ASN A 98 -2.66 -11.56 10.34
N SER A 99 -3.09 -12.22 9.28
CA SER A 99 -4.44 -12.15 8.75
C SER A 99 -5.20 -13.44 9.09
N GLU A 100 -6.45 -13.33 9.49
CA GLU A 100 -7.30 -14.50 9.74
C GLU A 100 -7.48 -15.39 8.50
N ILE A 101 -7.40 -14.79 7.30
CA ILE A 101 -7.66 -15.46 6.03
C ILE A 101 -6.35 -15.83 5.32
N LEU A 102 -5.37 -14.91 5.29
CA LEU A 102 -4.12 -15.09 4.55
C LEU A 102 -3.00 -15.73 5.40
N GLY A 103 -3.21 -15.86 6.71
CA GLY A 103 -2.21 -16.40 7.62
C GLY A 103 -1.15 -15.38 8.03
N SER A 104 0.06 -15.87 8.29
CA SER A 104 1.17 -15.04 8.75
C SER A 104 1.93 -14.42 7.58
N GLY A 105 2.21 -13.14 7.66
CA GLY A 105 2.94 -12.36 6.67
C GLY A 105 3.72 -11.22 7.32
N PHE A 106 4.04 -10.22 6.52
CA PHE A 106 4.72 -9.01 6.99
C PHE A 106 4.05 -7.77 6.43
N ARG A 107 3.85 -6.79 7.29
CA ARG A 107 3.53 -5.44 6.90
C ARG A 107 4.82 -4.71 6.59
N CYS A 108 4.91 -4.17 5.38
CA CYS A 108 6.11 -3.52 4.88
C CYS A 108 5.84 -2.04 4.63
N GLY A 109 6.81 -1.20 4.98
CA GLY A 109 6.80 0.22 4.70
C GLY A 109 7.81 0.56 3.60
N PHE A 110 7.40 1.41 2.67
CA PHE A 110 8.12 1.76 1.44
C PHE A 110 8.16 3.28 1.25
N LEU A 111 9.13 3.77 0.49
CA LEU A 111 9.23 5.18 0.10
C LEU A 111 8.11 5.61 -0.85
N GLY A 112 7.57 4.66 -1.62
CA GLY A 112 6.52 4.87 -2.60
C GLY A 112 6.13 3.57 -3.29
N THR A 113 5.16 3.64 -4.21
CA THR A 113 4.64 2.46 -4.94
C THR A 113 5.70 1.78 -5.79
N LEU A 114 6.57 2.54 -6.48
CA LEU A 114 7.65 1.95 -7.28
C LEU A 114 8.63 1.17 -6.41
N HIS A 115 8.98 1.70 -5.23
CA HIS A 115 9.83 0.98 -4.28
C HIS A 115 9.16 -0.34 -3.84
N MET A 116 7.86 -0.32 -3.55
CA MET A 116 7.08 -1.52 -3.22
C MET A 116 7.13 -2.56 -4.34
N GLU A 117 6.93 -2.14 -5.60
CA GLU A 117 6.98 -3.03 -6.77
C GLU A 117 8.36 -3.64 -6.96
N VAL A 118 9.44 -2.84 -6.83
CA VAL A 118 10.82 -3.32 -6.94
C VAL A 118 11.14 -4.35 -5.84
N VAL A 119 10.76 -4.08 -4.59
CA VAL A 119 10.97 -5.03 -3.48
C VAL A 119 10.19 -6.32 -3.72
N LYS A 120 8.92 -6.23 -4.16
CA LYS A 120 8.12 -7.40 -4.51
C LYS A 120 8.78 -8.23 -5.61
N GLU A 121 9.15 -7.59 -6.71
CA GLU A 121 9.80 -8.28 -7.84
C GLU A 121 11.12 -8.94 -7.44
N ARG A 122 11.90 -8.30 -6.57
CA ARG A 122 13.12 -8.90 -6.02
C ARG A 122 12.83 -10.12 -5.15
N LEU A 123 11.81 -10.06 -4.29
CA LEU A 123 11.39 -11.21 -3.47
C LEU A 123 10.95 -12.39 -4.34
N GLU A 124 10.20 -12.13 -5.40
CA GLU A 124 9.75 -13.15 -6.35
C GLU A 124 10.90 -13.73 -7.18
N ARG A 125 11.78 -12.89 -7.75
CA ARG A 125 12.84 -13.33 -8.67
C ARG A 125 14.11 -13.82 -7.99
N GLU A 126 14.59 -13.14 -6.95
CA GLU A 126 15.85 -13.48 -6.30
C GLU A 126 15.69 -14.60 -5.26
N TYR A 127 14.51 -14.67 -4.63
CA TYR A 127 14.24 -15.61 -3.53
C TYR A 127 13.21 -16.69 -3.89
N GLY A 128 12.55 -16.58 -5.06
CA GLY A 128 11.59 -17.58 -5.53
C GLY A 128 10.32 -17.67 -4.70
N LEU A 129 9.88 -16.56 -4.11
CA LEU A 129 8.71 -16.47 -3.24
C LEU A 129 7.49 -16.05 -4.04
N ASP A 130 6.39 -16.81 -3.93
CA ASP A 130 5.09 -16.39 -4.47
C ASP A 130 4.31 -15.63 -3.38
N LEU A 131 4.03 -14.35 -3.64
CA LEU A 131 3.49 -13.43 -2.64
C LEU A 131 2.11 -12.86 -3.03
N ILE A 132 1.19 -12.86 -2.06
CA ILE A 132 -0.04 -12.07 -2.11
C ILE A 132 0.25 -10.70 -1.50
N THR A 133 -0.10 -9.64 -2.24
CA THR A 133 0.11 -8.26 -1.80
C THR A 133 -1.25 -7.61 -1.55
N THR A 134 -1.43 -6.96 -0.40
CA THR A 134 -2.61 -6.12 -0.16
C THR A 134 -2.52 -4.81 -0.93
N ALA A 135 -3.66 -4.12 -1.05
CA ALA A 135 -3.65 -2.77 -1.60
C ALA A 135 -2.75 -1.83 -0.76
N PRO A 136 -1.97 -0.96 -1.41
CA PRO A 136 -1.14 -0.01 -0.70
C PRO A 136 -1.99 0.98 0.11
N SER A 137 -1.52 1.32 1.28
CA SER A 137 -2.13 2.29 2.21
C SER A 137 -1.10 3.32 2.64
N VAL A 138 -1.56 4.38 3.30
CA VAL A 138 -0.71 5.42 3.90
C VAL A 138 -0.83 5.38 5.41
N ALA A 139 0.10 6.02 6.12
CA ALA A 139 -0.03 6.20 7.56
C ALA A 139 -1.07 7.28 7.85
N TYR A 140 -1.88 7.08 8.88
CA TYR A 140 -2.84 8.04 9.42
C TYR A 140 -2.51 8.32 10.89
N GLU A 141 -2.81 9.53 11.35
CA GLU A 141 -2.77 9.86 12.75
C GLU A 141 -4.17 9.86 13.33
N VAL A 142 -4.36 9.18 14.46
CA VAL A 142 -5.64 9.09 15.15
C VAL A 142 -5.48 9.70 16.54
N LEU A 143 -6.26 10.74 16.81
CA LEU A 143 -6.42 11.27 18.15
C LEU A 143 -7.59 10.56 18.82
N LYS A 144 -7.31 9.89 19.93
CA LYS A 144 -8.34 9.24 20.74
C LYS A 144 -9.00 10.23 21.70
N THR A 145 -10.21 9.90 22.14
CA THR A 145 -10.98 10.69 23.14
C THR A 145 -10.28 10.81 24.50
N ASN A 146 -9.32 9.94 24.81
CA ASN A 146 -8.47 10.02 26.01
C ASN A 146 -7.23 10.93 25.84
N GLY A 147 -7.06 11.56 24.66
CA GLY A 147 -5.92 12.41 24.32
C GLY A 147 -4.68 11.67 23.82
N GLU A 148 -4.73 10.36 23.64
CA GLU A 148 -3.63 9.57 23.09
C GLU A 148 -3.57 9.73 21.55
N GLU A 149 -2.39 10.01 21.02
CA GLU A 149 -2.13 10.06 19.57
C GLU A 149 -1.52 8.73 19.13
N LEU A 150 -2.14 8.12 18.11
CA LEU A 150 -1.69 6.88 17.49
C LEU A 150 -1.37 7.11 16.02
N SER A 151 -0.24 6.59 15.56
CA SER A 151 0.03 6.45 14.14
C SER A 151 -0.37 5.05 13.69
N ILE A 152 -1.29 4.95 12.74
CA ILE A 152 -1.78 3.68 12.20
C ILE A 152 -1.43 3.58 10.73
N SER A 153 -1.03 2.42 10.30
CA SER A 153 -0.72 2.12 8.90
C SER A 153 -1.67 1.08 8.30
N SER A 154 -2.39 0.35 9.16
CA SER A 154 -3.35 -0.70 8.77
C SER A 154 -4.79 -0.34 9.16
N PRO A 155 -5.79 -0.65 8.32
CA PRO A 155 -7.20 -0.53 8.70
C PRO A 155 -7.58 -1.38 9.92
N ALA A 156 -6.82 -2.45 10.20
CA ALA A 156 -7.06 -3.32 11.36
C ALA A 156 -6.71 -2.64 12.69
N GLU A 157 -5.76 -1.70 12.67
CA GLU A 157 -5.29 -0.94 13.85
C GLU A 157 -6.24 0.20 14.24
N LEU A 158 -7.23 0.51 13.40
CA LEU A 158 -8.14 1.62 13.67
C LEU A 158 -9.00 1.33 14.91
N PRO A 159 -8.95 2.20 15.95
CA PRO A 159 -9.78 2.05 17.15
C PRO A 159 -11.28 2.07 16.82
N THR A 160 -12.09 1.69 17.80
CA THR A 160 -13.55 1.76 17.64
C THR A 160 -14.02 3.21 17.45
N PRO A 161 -15.08 3.46 16.65
CA PRO A 161 -15.53 4.84 16.38
C PRO A 161 -15.79 5.70 17.60
N ASN A 162 -16.16 5.08 18.74
CA ASN A 162 -16.43 5.79 20.00
C ASN A 162 -15.17 6.25 20.72
N GLU A 163 -14.03 5.68 20.40
CA GLU A 163 -12.70 6.02 20.96
C GLU A 163 -11.97 7.06 20.12
N ILE A 164 -12.47 7.38 18.94
CA ILE A 164 -11.84 8.31 18.00
C ILE A 164 -12.44 9.69 18.17
N GLU A 165 -11.59 10.68 18.47
CA GLU A 165 -11.94 12.09 18.42
C GLU A 165 -11.69 12.68 17.03
N GLU A 166 -10.55 12.36 16.44
CA GLU A 166 -10.10 12.90 15.16
C GLU A 166 -9.22 11.90 14.39
N ILE A 167 -9.38 11.87 13.07
CA ILE A 167 -8.45 11.18 12.18
C ILE A 167 -7.81 12.22 11.27
N ARG A 168 -6.48 12.16 11.15
CA ARG A 168 -5.70 13.02 10.27
C ARG A 168 -5.07 12.20 9.16
N GLU A 169 -5.16 12.70 7.93
CA GLU A 169 -4.54 12.12 6.76
C GLU A 169 -3.29 12.90 6.33
N PRO A 170 -2.30 12.23 5.73
CA PRO A 170 -1.11 12.89 5.21
C PRO A 170 -1.46 13.70 3.96
N ILE A 171 -1.18 14.99 3.99
CA ILE A 171 -1.30 15.90 2.86
C ILE A 171 0.08 16.10 2.26
N ILE A 172 0.12 16.08 0.95
CA ILE A 172 1.32 16.33 0.18
C ILE A 172 1.15 17.58 -0.68
N LYS A 173 2.28 18.21 -0.96
CA LYS A 173 2.40 19.23 -1.99
C LYS A 173 2.94 18.55 -3.24
N SER A 174 2.09 18.42 -4.25
CA SER A 174 2.47 17.83 -5.54
C SER A 174 2.69 18.90 -6.59
N THR A 175 3.77 18.76 -7.36
CA THR A 175 4.11 19.63 -8.49
C THR A 175 3.97 18.81 -9.77
N VAL A 176 2.99 19.16 -10.59
CA VAL A 176 2.75 18.52 -11.87
C VAL A 176 3.27 19.39 -12.99
N LEU A 177 4.16 18.85 -13.82
CA LEU A 177 4.67 19.51 -15.02
C LEU A 177 4.04 18.86 -16.25
N CYS A 178 3.36 19.65 -17.08
CA CYS A 178 2.71 19.14 -18.29
C CYS A 178 2.70 20.18 -19.43
N PRO A 179 2.58 19.75 -20.70
CA PRO A 179 2.32 20.67 -21.82
C PRO A 179 0.98 21.40 -21.68
N ASN A 180 0.92 22.64 -22.20
CA ASN A 180 -0.27 23.52 -22.11
C ASN A 180 -1.58 22.81 -22.49
N LYS A 181 -1.56 21.95 -23.49
CA LYS A 181 -2.76 21.24 -23.99
C LYS A 181 -3.41 20.29 -22.99
N TYR A 182 -2.69 19.83 -21.97
CA TYR A 182 -3.18 18.87 -20.97
C TYR A 182 -3.52 19.51 -19.62
N VAL A 183 -3.35 20.82 -19.46
CA VAL A 183 -3.59 21.54 -18.20
C VAL A 183 -4.99 21.29 -17.66
N GLY A 184 -6.01 21.37 -18.53
CA GLY A 184 -7.41 21.13 -18.13
C GLY A 184 -7.63 19.72 -17.59
N ASP A 185 -7.12 18.71 -18.29
CA ASP A 185 -7.26 17.29 -17.89
C ASP A 185 -6.52 16.99 -16.57
N VAL A 186 -5.36 17.63 -16.37
CA VAL A 186 -4.57 17.50 -15.13
C VAL A 186 -5.29 18.13 -13.95
N ILE A 187 -5.84 19.35 -14.13
CA ILE A 187 -6.62 20.01 -13.06
C ILE A 187 -7.86 19.20 -12.71
N GLU A 188 -8.62 18.75 -13.72
CA GLU A 188 -9.79 17.91 -13.50
C GLU A 188 -9.44 16.62 -12.72
N LEU A 189 -8.35 15.96 -13.10
CA LEU A 189 -7.87 14.77 -12.41
C LEU A 189 -7.54 15.08 -10.95
N ALA A 190 -6.71 16.10 -10.69
CA ALA A 190 -6.31 16.46 -9.32
C ALA A 190 -7.53 16.85 -8.46
N MET A 191 -8.46 17.61 -8.99
CA MET A 191 -9.71 17.97 -8.28
C MET A 191 -10.58 16.74 -7.99
N SER A 192 -10.66 15.77 -8.90
CA SER A 192 -11.38 14.51 -8.69
C SER A 192 -10.76 13.65 -7.58
N LYS A 193 -9.48 13.88 -7.28
CA LYS A 193 -8.70 13.26 -6.22
C LYS A 193 -8.54 14.15 -4.97
N ARG A 194 -9.52 15.01 -4.73
CA ARG A 194 -9.56 15.94 -3.58
C ARG A 194 -8.40 16.95 -3.54
N GLY A 195 -7.71 17.14 -4.67
CA GLY A 195 -6.63 18.11 -4.81
C GLY A 195 -7.14 19.55 -4.83
N VAL A 196 -6.41 20.43 -4.17
CA VAL A 196 -6.62 21.88 -4.16
C VAL A 196 -5.47 22.53 -4.89
N GLN A 197 -5.77 23.20 -6.02
CA GLN A 197 -4.78 23.95 -6.76
C GLN A 197 -4.29 25.15 -5.95
N LYS A 198 -2.97 25.30 -5.79
CA LYS A 198 -2.34 26.42 -5.07
C LYS A 198 -1.67 27.41 -5.99
N ASP A 199 -0.99 26.93 -7.03
CA ASP A 199 -0.27 27.79 -7.95
C ASP A 199 -0.26 27.19 -9.36
N LEU A 200 -0.06 28.03 -10.37
CA LEU A 200 0.06 27.65 -11.75
C LEU A 200 1.01 28.61 -12.45
N GLN A 201 2.11 28.08 -13.01
CA GLN A 201 3.15 28.84 -13.67
C GLN A 201 3.40 28.34 -15.08
N TYR A 202 3.43 29.26 -16.04
CA TYR A 202 3.76 28.96 -17.42
C TYR A 202 5.28 29.05 -17.63
N LEU A 203 5.88 27.96 -18.08
CA LEU A 203 7.32 27.80 -18.32
C LEU A 203 7.55 27.53 -19.82
N GLY A 204 7.39 28.55 -20.66
CA GLY A 204 7.47 28.38 -22.11
C GLY A 204 6.34 27.51 -22.66
N GLY A 205 6.66 26.33 -23.21
CA GLY A 205 5.66 25.38 -23.74
C GLY A 205 5.06 24.43 -22.70
N GLN A 206 5.50 24.51 -21.46
CA GLN A 206 5.05 23.67 -20.35
C GLN A 206 4.39 24.51 -19.25
N VAL A 207 3.62 23.85 -18.41
CA VAL A 207 2.98 24.45 -17.24
C VAL A 207 3.32 23.63 -16.01
N SER A 208 3.77 24.31 -14.98
CA SER A 208 3.94 23.77 -13.63
C SER A 208 2.72 24.10 -12.80
N ILE A 209 2.08 23.07 -12.24
CA ILE A 209 0.87 23.23 -11.41
C ILE A 209 1.15 22.62 -10.06
N ILE A 210 0.90 23.40 -8.99
CA ILE A 210 1.08 22.96 -7.63
C ILE A 210 -0.28 22.67 -7.00
N PHE A 211 -0.42 21.46 -6.45
CA PHE A 211 -1.60 21.03 -5.72
C PHE A 211 -1.25 20.62 -4.29
N GLU A 212 -2.13 20.89 -3.36
CA GLU A 212 -2.21 20.16 -2.10
C GLU A 212 -3.25 19.07 -2.22
N MET A 213 -2.89 17.83 -1.89
CA MET A 213 -3.80 16.71 -2.01
C MET A 213 -3.44 15.58 -1.03
N PRO A 214 -4.41 14.73 -0.65
CA PRO A 214 -4.13 13.59 0.21
C PRO A 214 -3.21 12.57 -0.48
N LEU A 215 -2.20 12.10 0.24
CA LEU A 215 -1.27 11.08 -0.27
C LEU A 215 -2.01 9.79 -0.67
N SER A 216 -3.05 9.41 0.09
CA SER A 216 -3.88 8.23 -0.19
C SER A 216 -4.53 8.22 -1.57
N GLU A 217 -4.81 9.39 -2.15
CA GLU A 217 -5.41 9.50 -3.48
C GLU A 217 -4.37 9.39 -4.61
N ILE A 218 -3.09 9.62 -4.31
CA ILE A 218 -1.99 9.46 -5.28
C ILE A 218 -1.53 8.01 -5.36
N VAL A 219 -1.41 7.36 -4.22
CA VAL A 219 -0.81 6.03 -4.09
C VAL A 219 -1.54 4.96 -4.92
N MET A 220 -2.85 5.10 -5.15
CA MET A 220 -3.67 4.06 -5.79
C MET A 220 -3.53 4.04 -7.32
N ASP A 221 -3.98 5.07 -8.00
CA ASP A 221 -4.16 5.04 -9.45
C ASP A 221 -3.86 6.38 -10.14
N PHE A 222 -3.44 7.38 -9.37
CA PHE A 222 -3.22 8.73 -9.88
C PHE A 222 -2.16 8.79 -11.00
N PHE A 223 -1.04 8.08 -10.81
CA PHE A 223 0.05 8.06 -11.79
C PHE A 223 -0.39 7.48 -13.14
N ASP A 224 -1.14 6.37 -13.11
CA ASP A 224 -1.61 5.69 -14.32
C ASP A 224 -2.63 6.55 -15.06
N ILE A 225 -3.55 7.19 -14.33
CA ILE A 225 -4.54 8.08 -14.92
C ILE A 225 -3.87 9.34 -15.47
N LEU A 226 -2.93 9.94 -14.73
CA LEU A 226 -2.16 11.10 -15.18
C LEU A 226 -1.40 10.80 -16.48
N LYS A 227 -0.71 9.67 -16.52
CA LYS A 227 0.03 9.20 -17.69
C LYS A 227 -0.90 8.96 -18.87
N SER A 228 -2.05 8.35 -18.65
CA SER A 228 -3.04 8.12 -19.70
C SER A 228 -3.63 9.42 -20.25
N LYS A 229 -4.10 10.34 -19.36
CA LYS A 229 -4.70 11.63 -19.75
C LYS A 229 -3.70 12.55 -20.45
N SER A 230 -2.43 12.49 -20.06
CA SER A 230 -1.36 13.33 -20.65
C SER A 230 -0.60 12.64 -21.79
N GLN A 231 -0.99 11.44 -22.20
CA GLN A 231 -0.25 10.64 -23.20
C GLN A 231 1.24 10.44 -22.83
N GLY A 232 1.54 10.36 -21.54
CA GLY A 232 2.90 10.21 -21.03
C GLY A 232 3.73 11.50 -20.94
N TYR A 233 3.17 12.65 -21.26
CA TYR A 233 3.91 13.92 -21.24
C TYR A 233 3.91 14.64 -19.90
N ALA A 234 3.04 14.28 -18.97
CA ALA A 234 3.05 14.85 -17.63
C ALA A 234 3.99 14.09 -16.70
N SER A 235 4.70 14.84 -15.88
CA SER A 235 5.45 14.32 -14.74
C SER A 235 4.90 14.92 -13.45
N VAL A 236 5.02 14.19 -12.35
CA VAL A 236 4.62 14.64 -11.03
C VAL A 236 5.71 14.30 -10.02
N ASP A 237 5.99 15.26 -9.17
CA ASP A 237 6.81 15.12 -7.99
C ASP A 237 5.98 15.56 -6.78
N PHE A 238 6.24 14.99 -5.61
CA PHE A 238 5.51 15.37 -4.41
C PHE A 238 6.39 15.29 -3.17
N VAL A 239 6.06 16.16 -2.21
CA VAL A 239 6.72 16.23 -0.92
C VAL A 239 5.65 16.20 0.17
N PHE A 240 5.90 15.46 1.25
CA PHE A 240 5.04 15.49 2.42
C PHE A 240 4.98 16.91 3.00
N ASP A 241 3.79 17.39 3.32
CA ASP A 241 3.59 18.71 3.88
C ASP A 241 3.17 18.63 5.35
N ARG A 242 2.02 18.02 5.64
CA ARG A 242 1.46 17.92 6.99
C ARG A 242 0.41 16.82 7.13
N PHE A 243 0.06 16.51 8.37
CA PHE A 243 -1.19 15.79 8.66
C PHE A 243 -2.35 16.78 8.81
N GLN A 244 -3.50 16.44 8.25
CA GLN A 244 -4.69 17.27 8.28
C GLN A 244 -5.93 16.44 8.64
N LYS A 245 -6.77 16.98 9.51
CA LYS A 245 -8.06 16.39 9.87
C LYS A 245 -8.91 16.14 8.64
N ALA A 246 -9.51 14.93 8.57
CA ALA A 246 -10.41 14.54 7.49
C ALA A 246 -11.52 13.61 7.99
N ASP A 247 -12.67 13.61 7.31
CA ASP A 247 -13.80 12.71 7.60
C ASP A 247 -13.54 11.34 6.97
N LEU A 248 -12.68 10.57 7.61
CA LEU A 248 -12.25 9.25 7.16
C LEU A 248 -13.06 8.17 7.85
N VAL A 249 -13.29 7.08 7.12
CA VAL A 249 -14.04 5.94 7.58
C VAL A 249 -13.37 4.64 7.13
N LYS A 250 -13.47 3.62 8.00
CA LYS A 250 -13.08 2.26 7.64
C LYS A 250 -14.21 1.61 6.85
N VAL A 251 -13.86 1.07 5.70
CA VAL A 251 -14.76 0.30 4.84
C VAL A 251 -14.30 -1.16 4.86
N ASP A 252 -15.18 -2.02 5.32
CA ASP A 252 -14.94 -3.47 5.40
C ASP A 252 -15.59 -4.18 4.22
N VAL A 253 -14.93 -5.22 3.73
CA VAL A 253 -15.42 -6.09 2.65
C VAL A 253 -15.77 -7.45 3.24
N ALA A 254 -17.04 -7.86 3.13
CA ALA A 254 -17.47 -9.20 3.51
C ALA A 254 -17.80 -10.04 2.27
N ILE A 255 -17.24 -11.24 2.23
CA ILE A 255 -17.50 -12.23 1.18
C ILE A 255 -18.15 -13.44 1.85
N ASN A 256 -19.34 -13.81 1.37
CA ASN A 256 -20.15 -14.89 1.94
C ASN A 256 -20.42 -14.73 3.45
N GLY A 257 -20.53 -13.48 3.93
CA GLY A 257 -20.79 -13.14 5.33
C GLY A 257 -19.54 -13.06 6.22
N LEU A 258 -18.36 -13.40 5.71
CA LEU A 258 -17.09 -13.28 6.44
C LEU A 258 -16.38 -12.00 6.01
N VAL A 259 -15.96 -11.20 6.98
CA VAL A 259 -15.14 -10.00 6.71
C VAL A 259 -13.74 -10.44 6.32
N VAL A 260 -13.25 -9.85 5.24
CA VAL A 260 -11.89 -10.07 4.72
C VAL A 260 -11.05 -8.86 5.10
N ASP A 261 -10.30 -8.97 6.19
CA ASP A 261 -9.47 -7.91 6.77
C ASP A 261 -8.48 -7.30 5.76
N SER A 262 -7.85 -8.13 4.93
CA SER A 262 -6.89 -7.73 3.90
C SER A 262 -7.50 -6.89 2.76
N LEU A 263 -8.83 -6.86 2.63
CA LEU A 263 -9.57 -6.03 1.67
C LEU A 263 -10.18 -4.78 2.33
N SER A 264 -10.09 -4.65 3.65
CA SER A 264 -10.54 -3.44 4.36
C SER A 264 -9.65 -2.25 4.00
N ALA A 265 -10.27 -1.06 3.93
CA ALA A 265 -9.56 0.17 3.57
C ALA A 265 -10.07 1.37 4.36
N ILE A 266 -9.19 2.33 4.62
CA ILE A 266 -9.57 3.65 5.15
C ILE A 266 -9.72 4.59 3.96
N MET A 267 -10.84 5.30 3.89
CA MET A 267 -11.11 6.24 2.81
C MET A 267 -12.00 7.39 3.28
N HIS A 268 -12.04 8.45 2.50
CA HIS A 268 -12.91 9.59 2.81
C HIS A 268 -14.39 9.20 2.67
N LYS A 269 -15.21 9.63 3.62
CA LYS A 269 -16.62 9.23 3.74
C LYS A 269 -17.46 9.59 2.51
N SER A 270 -17.18 10.73 1.85
CA SER A 270 -17.87 11.12 0.62
C SER A 270 -17.64 10.14 -0.54
N GLU A 271 -16.47 9.47 -0.57
CA GLU A 271 -16.06 8.55 -1.62
C GLU A 271 -16.43 7.08 -1.30
N ALA A 272 -16.71 6.78 -0.03
CA ALA A 272 -16.91 5.41 0.45
C ALA A 272 -17.99 4.66 -0.33
N GLN A 273 -19.11 5.30 -0.66
CA GLN A 273 -20.19 4.66 -1.39
C GLN A 273 -19.83 4.38 -2.87
N ARG A 274 -19.16 5.32 -3.54
CA ARG A 274 -18.71 5.18 -4.93
C ARG A 274 -17.64 4.13 -5.05
N LYS A 275 -16.53 4.30 -4.30
CA LYS A 275 -15.41 3.34 -4.27
C LYS A 275 -15.87 1.94 -3.81
N GLY A 276 -16.78 1.87 -2.83
CA GLY A 276 -17.35 0.61 -2.38
C GLY A 276 -18.12 -0.15 -3.46
N ARG A 277 -18.91 0.54 -4.29
CA ARG A 277 -19.58 -0.09 -5.45
C ARG A 277 -18.57 -0.60 -6.46
N ASP A 278 -17.55 0.19 -6.77
CA ASP A 278 -16.51 -0.20 -7.73
C ASP A 278 -15.76 -1.45 -7.25
N ILE A 279 -15.40 -1.51 -5.96
CA ILE A 279 -14.78 -2.70 -5.33
C ILE A 279 -15.71 -3.91 -5.45
N ALA A 280 -17.00 -3.77 -5.09
CA ALA A 280 -17.95 -4.87 -5.15
C ALA A 280 -18.11 -5.40 -6.59
N GLN A 281 -18.18 -4.53 -7.60
CA GLN A 281 -18.28 -4.90 -9.01
C GLN A 281 -17.00 -5.59 -9.51
N ARG A 282 -15.82 -5.09 -9.15
CA ARG A 282 -14.54 -5.72 -9.51
C ARG A 282 -14.45 -7.12 -8.91
N LEU A 283 -14.73 -7.27 -7.62
CA LEU A 283 -14.74 -8.57 -6.95
C LEU A 283 -15.72 -9.54 -7.58
N ARG A 284 -16.94 -9.09 -7.93
CA ARG A 284 -17.93 -9.92 -8.64
C ARG A 284 -17.41 -10.43 -9.98
N ASN A 285 -16.61 -9.64 -10.69
CA ASN A 285 -16.06 -10.03 -11.99
C ASN A 285 -14.87 -10.98 -11.88
N VAL A 286 -14.09 -10.87 -10.81
CA VAL A 286 -12.89 -11.68 -10.57
C VAL A 286 -13.23 -13.02 -9.90
N ILE A 287 -14.19 -13.03 -8.94
CA ILE A 287 -14.56 -14.25 -8.21
C ILE A 287 -15.27 -15.23 -9.17
N PRO A 288 -14.72 -16.43 -9.37
CA PRO A 288 -15.35 -17.44 -10.24
C PRO A 288 -16.66 -17.94 -9.63
N ARG A 289 -17.60 -18.26 -10.51
CA ARG A 289 -18.88 -18.83 -10.07
C ARG A 289 -18.67 -20.18 -9.41
N GLN A 290 -19.29 -20.37 -8.25
CA GLN A 290 -19.32 -21.62 -7.50
C GLN A 290 -20.70 -22.29 -7.62
N MET A 291 -20.88 -23.45 -6.99
CA MET A 291 -22.17 -24.16 -6.94
C MET A 291 -23.22 -23.45 -6.08
N PHE A 292 -22.80 -22.47 -5.29
CA PHE A 292 -23.63 -21.62 -4.45
C PHE A 292 -23.44 -20.12 -4.82
N GLU A 293 -24.37 -19.29 -4.38
CA GLU A 293 -24.29 -17.85 -4.56
C GLU A 293 -23.35 -17.24 -3.52
N ILE A 294 -22.44 -16.37 -3.96
CA ILE A 294 -21.50 -15.69 -3.10
C ILE A 294 -21.93 -14.23 -2.99
N PRO A 295 -22.52 -13.79 -1.87
CA PRO A 295 -22.80 -12.39 -1.61
C PRO A 295 -21.49 -11.65 -1.29
N ILE A 296 -21.31 -10.47 -1.89
CA ILE A 296 -20.23 -9.53 -1.63
C ILE A 296 -20.90 -8.30 -1.01
N GLN A 297 -20.47 -7.91 0.16
CA GLN A 297 -21.03 -6.78 0.90
C GLN A 297 -19.91 -5.83 1.29
N ILE A 298 -20.13 -4.55 1.02
CA ILE A 298 -19.24 -3.48 1.47
C ILE A 298 -19.92 -2.79 2.63
N MET A 299 -19.23 -2.69 3.74
CA MET A 299 -19.80 -2.24 5.00
C MET A 299 -19.08 -1.02 5.55
N LEU A 300 -19.83 -0.14 6.19
CA LEU A 300 -19.36 0.96 6.99
C LEU A 300 -19.84 0.69 8.44
N GLY A 301 -18.97 0.13 9.25
CA GLY A 301 -19.37 -0.45 10.53
C GLY A 301 -20.42 -1.56 10.31
N SER A 302 -21.61 -1.39 10.90
CA SER A 302 -22.73 -2.35 10.72
C SER A 302 -23.60 -2.09 9.49
N LYS A 303 -23.41 -0.95 8.79
CA LYS A 303 -24.24 -0.54 7.66
C LYS A 303 -23.67 -1.03 6.34
N ILE A 304 -24.44 -1.78 5.56
CA ILE A 304 -24.08 -2.18 4.19
C ILE A 304 -24.32 -0.97 3.26
N ILE A 305 -23.25 -0.51 2.59
CA ILE A 305 -23.27 0.63 1.66
C ILE A 305 -23.29 0.19 0.19
N ALA A 306 -22.80 -1.01 -0.11
CA ALA A 306 -22.90 -1.62 -1.44
C ALA A 306 -23.02 -3.13 -1.32
N ARG A 307 -23.72 -3.74 -2.27
CA ARG A 307 -23.91 -5.20 -2.33
C ARG A 307 -23.93 -5.67 -3.78
N GLU A 308 -23.17 -6.72 -4.03
CA GLU A 308 -23.17 -7.48 -5.28
C GLU A 308 -23.26 -8.97 -4.96
N SER A 309 -23.55 -9.80 -5.96
CA SER A 309 -23.48 -11.24 -5.77
C SER A 309 -22.99 -11.97 -7.01
N VAL A 310 -22.13 -12.95 -6.80
CA VAL A 310 -21.70 -13.90 -7.81
C VAL A 310 -22.74 -15.02 -7.87
N LYS A 311 -23.48 -15.09 -8.98
CA LYS A 311 -24.55 -16.08 -9.17
C LYS A 311 -23.98 -17.50 -9.17
N ALA A 312 -24.67 -18.43 -8.52
CA ALA A 312 -24.31 -19.84 -8.55
C ALA A 312 -24.23 -20.40 -9.98
N PHE A 313 -23.27 -21.29 -10.20
CA PHE A 313 -23.23 -22.09 -11.41
C PHE A 313 -24.38 -23.08 -11.37
N ARG A 314 -25.38 -22.86 -12.21
CA ARG A 314 -26.54 -23.74 -12.31
C ARG A 314 -26.36 -24.70 -13.47
N LYS A 315 -26.20 -25.99 -13.17
CA LYS A 315 -26.35 -27.02 -14.14
C LYS A 315 -27.82 -27.02 -14.60
N ASN A 316 -28.08 -27.05 -15.91
CA ASN A 316 -29.44 -27.19 -16.41
C ASN A 316 -29.95 -28.61 -16.13
N VAL A 317 -30.45 -28.82 -14.89
CA VAL A 317 -30.93 -30.11 -14.40
C VAL A 317 -32.23 -30.56 -15.11
N THR A 318 -32.86 -29.64 -15.88
CA THR A 318 -34.11 -29.88 -16.60
C THR A 318 -33.90 -30.08 -18.08
N ALA A 319 -32.69 -29.96 -18.63
CA ALA A 319 -32.39 -30.09 -20.06
C ALA A 319 -32.72 -31.44 -20.65
N LYS A 320 -32.71 -32.54 -19.83
CA LYS A 320 -33.02 -33.89 -20.24
C LYS A 320 -34.46 -34.30 -19.96
N LEU A 321 -35.30 -33.39 -19.46
CA LEU A 321 -36.70 -33.67 -19.21
C LEU A 321 -37.50 -33.37 -20.48
N TYR A 322 -37.87 -34.42 -21.19
CA TYR A 322 -38.73 -34.35 -22.37
C TYR A 322 -40.18 -34.23 -21.90
N GLY A 323 -40.89 -33.16 -22.32
CA GLY A 323 -42.33 -32.96 -22.15
C GLY A 323 -42.83 -32.85 -20.71
N GLY A 324 -43.64 -31.90 -20.45
CA GLY A 324 -44.73 -31.74 -19.47
C GLY A 324 -44.63 -32.16 -18.00
N ASP A 325 -43.62 -32.88 -17.51
CA ASP A 325 -43.56 -33.29 -16.10
C ASP A 325 -43.14 -32.14 -15.18
N VAL A 326 -44.09 -31.26 -14.88
CA VAL A 326 -43.95 -30.10 -14.04
C VAL A 326 -43.52 -30.47 -12.61
N THR A 327 -43.97 -31.62 -12.10
CA THR A 327 -43.70 -32.08 -10.74
C THR A 327 -42.23 -32.48 -10.57
N ARG A 328 -41.71 -33.25 -11.55
CA ARG A 328 -40.30 -33.65 -11.55
C ARG A 328 -39.37 -32.48 -11.78
N LYS A 329 -39.77 -31.52 -12.63
CA LYS A 329 -39.06 -30.29 -12.86
C LYS A 329 -38.95 -29.43 -11.58
N LYS A 330 -40.05 -29.27 -10.83
CA LYS A 330 -40.10 -28.61 -9.53
C LYS A 330 -39.19 -29.29 -8.51
N LYS A 331 -39.29 -30.61 -8.34
CA LYS A 331 -38.46 -31.39 -7.43
C LYS A 331 -36.96 -31.25 -7.71
N LEU A 332 -36.54 -31.27 -8.99
CA LEU A 332 -35.13 -31.11 -9.35
C LEU A 332 -34.62 -29.69 -9.10
N LEU A 333 -35.45 -28.68 -9.34
CA LEU A 333 -35.11 -27.30 -9.06
C LEU A 333 -35.04 -27.01 -7.55
N GLU A 334 -35.94 -27.62 -6.75
CA GLU A 334 -35.94 -27.56 -5.29
C GLU A 334 -34.69 -28.24 -4.72
N LYS A 335 -34.33 -29.43 -5.23
CA LYS A 335 -33.09 -30.12 -4.83
C LYS A 335 -31.82 -29.32 -5.17
N GLN A 336 -31.79 -28.65 -6.34
CA GLN A 336 -30.73 -27.75 -6.72
C GLN A 336 -30.68 -26.50 -5.82
N LYS A 337 -31.84 -26.04 -5.38
CA LYS A 337 -31.96 -24.88 -4.44
C LYS A 337 -31.55 -25.28 -3.02
N ALA A 338 -31.85 -26.47 -2.56
CA ALA A 338 -31.46 -27.01 -1.27
C ALA A 338 -29.95 -27.27 -1.15
N GLY A 339 -29.29 -27.67 -2.23
CA GLY A 339 -27.83 -27.84 -2.29
C GLY A 339 -27.02 -26.54 -2.34
N LYS A 340 -27.67 -25.40 -2.08
CA LYS A 340 -27.06 -24.08 -2.00
C LYS A 340 -26.68 -23.62 -0.59
N LYS A 341 -26.99 -24.44 0.42
CA LYS A 341 -26.70 -24.12 1.82
C LYS A 341 -25.37 -24.69 2.27
#